data_81f132a68476f6cfe26d9f7d193c2616
#
_entry.id   81f132a68476f6cfe26d9f7d193c2616
#
_cell.length_a   1.000
_cell.length_b   1.000
_cell.length_c   1.000
_cell.angle_alpha   90.00
_cell.angle_beta   90.00
_cell.angle_gamma   90.00
#
_symmetry.space_group_name_H-M   'P 1'
#
loop_
_entity.id
_entity.type
_entity.pdbx_description
1 polymer ?
#
loop_
_entity_poly.entity_id
_entity_poly.type
_entity_poly.pdbx_seq_one_letter_code
_entity_poly.pdbx_strand_id
1 'polypeptide(L)'
;NGAKKMTEFERIRKTIDSYCGLSCAECTYRETKHCGGCISTGGKPFHGSCEVAACAMEKKRGFCGECGEFACELLKSYSNDETHGDTPKGARIGRCMEIKGALLQEARKGTDPQGACGHHCHHCFLGQWCGGCRSVYPNCSFATLFEDGKCPNLTCSAGKGLDGCYGCEKLAGCGKGYYGAGDGYTAKG
;
A
#
# COMPACT_ATOMS: atom_id res chain seq x y z
N ASN A 1 -29.07 -13.92 -13.57
CA ASN A 1 -27.83 -13.88 -12.80
C ASN A 1 -26.83 -13.00 -13.55
N GLY A 2 -26.88 -11.68 -13.31
CA GLY A 2 -25.88 -10.76 -13.83
C GLY A 2 -24.54 -10.96 -13.11
N ALA A 3 -23.54 -11.53 -13.78
CA ALA A 3 -22.20 -11.59 -13.25
C ALA A 3 -21.71 -10.16 -13.04
N LYS A 4 -21.38 -9.79 -11.80
CA LYS A 4 -20.85 -8.46 -11.47
C LYS A 4 -19.57 -8.24 -12.25
N LYS A 5 -19.54 -7.22 -13.11
CA LYS A 5 -18.36 -6.89 -13.91
C LYS A 5 -17.22 -6.51 -12.97
N MET A 6 -16.09 -7.17 -13.12
CA MET A 6 -14.89 -6.92 -12.31
C MET A 6 -14.41 -5.47 -12.50
N THR A 7 -14.15 -4.78 -11.41
CA THR A 7 -13.62 -3.41 -11.41
C THR A 7 -12.16 -3.39 -11.88
N GLU A 8 -11.67 -2.23 -12.32
CA GLU A 8 -10.26 -2.08 -12.68
C GLU A 8 -9.33 -2.31 -11.48
N PHE A 9 -9.72 -1.86 -10.29
CA PHE A 9 -9.00 -2.17 -9.06
C PHE A 9 -8.83 -3.68 -8.84
N GLU A 10 -9.91 -4.45 -9.01
CA GLU A 10 -9.86 -5.92 -8.89
C GLU A 10 -8.99 -6.56 -9.98
N ARG A 11 -8.96 -5.98 -11.20
CA ARG A 11 -8.09 -6.46 -12.28
C ARG A 11 -6.62 -6.26 -11.92
N ILE A 12 -6.25 -5.06 -11.45
CA ILE A 12 -4.89 -4.76 -11.01
C ILE A 12 -4.47 -5.71 -9.89
N ARG A 13 -5.33 -5.96 -8.90
CA ARG A 13 -5.03 -6.91 -7.82
C ARG A 13 -4.78 -8.33 -8.33
N LYS A 14 -5.44 -8.75 -9.39
CA LYS A 14 -5.21 -10.07 -10.01
C LYS A 14 -3.88 -10.17 -10.77
N THR A 15 -3.23 -9.06 -11.09
CA THR A 15 -1.86 -9.10 -11.67
C THR A 15 -0.78 -9.38 -10.64
N ILE A 16 -1.15 -9.37 -9.34
CA ILE A 16 -0.22 -9.70 -8.25
C ILE A 16 -0.09 -11.22 -8.21
N ASP A 17 0.98 -11.73 -8.78
CA ASP A 17 1.28 -13.14 -8.93
C ASP A 17 2.42 -13.62 -8.01
N SER A 18 3.02 -12.69 -7.25
CA SER A 18 4.02 -12.98 -6.22
C SER A 18 3.97 -11.98 -5.06
N TYR A 19 4.39 -12.41 -3.87
CA TYR A 19 4.52 -11.51 -2.72
C TYR A 19 5.62 -10.47 -2.90
N CYS A 20 6.71 -10.79 -3.57
CA CYS A 20 7.88 -9.93 -3.71
C CYS A 20 7.84 -8.96 -4.90
N GLY A 21 6.83 -9.06 -5.76
CA GLY A 21 6.69 -8.25 -6.98
C GLY A 21 7.35 -8.85 -8.23
N LEU A 22 7.95 -10.03 -8.17
CA LEU A 22 8.39 -10.74 -9.38
C LEU A 22 7.20 -11.07 -10.28
N SER A 23 7.36 -10.91 -11.61
CA SER A 23 6.39 -11.41 -12.58
C SER A 23 6.52 -12.91 -12.73
N CYS A 24 5.66 -13.67 -12.04
CA CYS A 24 5.64 -15.12 -12.20
C CYS A 24 5.14 -15.55 -13.58
N ALA A 25 4.32 -14.74 -14.24
CA ALA A 25 3.83 -15.02 -15.59
C ALA A 25 4.95 -15.06 -16.64
N GLU A 26 6.00 -14.24 -16.43
CA GLU A 26 7.16 -14.14 -17.33
C GLU A 26 8.37 -14.94 -16.84
N CYS A 27 8.21 -15.66 -15.72
CA CYS A 27 9.32 -16.36 -15.07
C CYS A 27 9.58 -17.72 -15.72
N THR A 28 10.80 -17.92 -16.25
CA THR A 28 11.20 -19.19 -16.88
C THR A 28 11.18 -20.39 -15.93
N TYR A 29 11.27 -20.17 -14.62
CA TYR A 29 11.18 -21.25 -13.62
C TYR A 29 9.77 -21.85 -13.50
N ARG A 30 8.75 -21.17 -14.03
CA ARG A 30 7.39 -21.78 -14.12
C ARG A 30 7.43 -23.05 -14.95
N GLU A 31 8.15 -23.03 -16.05
CA GLU A 31 8.27 -24.16 -16.96
C GLU A 31 9.45 -25.07 -16.58
N THR A 32 10.66 -24.50 -16.43
CA THR A 32 11.89 -25.28 -16.24
C THR A 32 12.00 -25.97 -14.88
N LYS A 33 11.32 -25.46 -13.86
CA LYS A 33 11.30 -26.01 -12.49
C LYS A 33 9.89 -26.36 -12.00
N HIS A 34 8.88 -26.32 -12.88
CA HIS A 34 7.47 -26.55 -12.53
C HIS A 34 7.02 -25.71 -11.31
N CYS A 35 7.45 -24.45 -11.27
CA CYS A 35 7.18 -23.57 -10.14
C CYS A 35 5.71 -23.18 -10.07
N GLY A 36 5.02 -23.53 -8.99
CA GLY A 36 3.62 -23.14 -8.76
C GLY A 36 3.42 -21.65 -8.45
N GLY A 37 4.50 -20.89 -8.16
CA GLY A 37 4.45 -19.51 -7.68
C GLY A 37 4.16 -19.40 -6.18
N CYS A 38 4.70 -18.39 -5.52
CA CYS A 38 4.64 -18.30 -4.07
C CYS A 38 3.23 -18.03 -3.50
N ILE A 39 2.36 -17.35 -4.24
CA ILE A 39 0.97 -17.11 -3.77
C ILE A 39 0.18 -18.41 -3.74
N SER A 40 0.15 -19.17 -4.84
CA SER A 40 -0.63 -20.41 -4.96
C SER A 40 -0.06 -21.55 -4.12
N THR A 41 1.21 -21.53 -3.77
CA THR A 41 1.87 -22.55 -2.96
C THR A 41 2.03 -22.18 -1.48
N GLY A 42 1.39 -21.08 -1.04
CA GLY A 42 1.49 -20.63 0.35
C GLY A 42 2.91 -20.30 0.78
N GLY A 43 3.66 -19.59 -0.07
CA GLY A 43 5.03 -19.14 0.22
C GLY A 43 6.13 -20.17 -0.10
N LYS A 44 5.80 -21.24 -0.83
CA LYS A 44 6.74 -22.31 -1.18
C LYS A 44 6.93 -22.42 -2.71
N PRO A 45 7.67 -21.49 -3.35
CA PRO A 45 8.03 -21.65 -4.76
C PRO A 45 8.98 -22.84 -4.97
N PHE A 46 9.48 -23.04 -6.18
CA PHE A 46 10.31 -24.20 -6.53
C PHE A 46 11.54 -24.43 -5.65
N HIS A 47 12.09 -23.37 -5.05
CA HIS A 47 13.26 -23.44 -4.18
C HIS A 47 12.93 -23.69 -2.69
N GLY A 48 11.67 -23.98 -2.36
CA GLY A 48 11.22 -24.22 -0.98
C GLY A 48 10.63 -22.96 -0.32
N SER A 49 10.77 -22.84 1.00
CA SER A 49 10.21 -21.72 1.75
C SER A 49 10.90 -20.41 1.39
N CYS A 50 10.10 -19.40 1.07
CA CYS A 50 10.57 -18.05 0.73
C CYS A 50 10.36 -17.11 1.92
N GLU A 51 11.44 -16.54 2.47
CA GLU A 51 11.38 -15.64 3.62
C GLU A 51 10.58 -14.36 3.32
N VAL A 52 10.68 -13.81 2.09
CA VAL A 52 9.90 -12.65 1.68
C VAL A 52 8.40 -12.97 1.68
N ALA A 53 8.02 -14.16 1.19
CA ALA A 53 6.64 -14.59 1.21
C ALA A 53 6.16 -14.83 2.65
N ALA A 54 6.97 -15.47 3.49
CA ALA A 54 6.67 -15.70 4.91
C ALA A 54 6.43 -14.37 5.65
N CYS A 55 7.32 -13.39 5.47
CA CYS A 55 7.20 -12.05 6.05
C CYS A 55 5.90 -11.33 5.59
N ALA A 56 5.57 -11.39 4.30
CA ALA A 56 4.36 -10.77 3.78
C ALA A 56 3.09 -11.42 4.34
N MET A 57 3.07 -12.74 4.46
CA MET A 57 1.95 -13.50 5.05
C MET A 57 1.79 -13.21 6.54
N GLU A 58 2.87 -13.20 7.31
CA GLU A 58 2.87 -12.85 8.74
C GLU A 58 2.31 -11.44 8.96
N LYS A 59 2.75 -10.48 8.17
CA LYS A 59 2.24 -9.09 8.20
C LYS A 59 0.87 -8.93 7.53
N LYS A 60 0.24 -10.02 7.07
CA LYS A 60 -1.08 -10.02 6.39
C LYS A 60 -1.13 -9.05 5.21
N ARG A 61 -0.07 -9.02 4.40
CA ARG A 61 0.01 -8.17 3.19
C ARG A 61 -0.23 -9.03 1.95
N GLY A 62 -0.97 -8.47 1.00
CA GLY A 62 -1.19 -9.12 -0.29
C GLY A 62 0.09 -9.21 -1.13
N PHE A 63 0.99 -8.23 -0.96
CA PHE A 63 2.34 -8.20 -1.53
C PHE A 63 3.19 -7.15 -0.81
N CYS A 64 4.51 -7.16 -1.05
CA CYS A 64 5.46 -6.28 -0.36
C CYS A 64 5.19 -4.78 -0.55
N GLY A 65 4.64 -4.37 -1.71
CA GLY A 65 4.26 -2.98 -1.95
C GLY A 65 3.23 -2.40 -0.96
N GLU A 66 2.50 -3.25 -0.26
CA GLU A 66 1.54 -2.83 0.79
C GLU A 66 2.18 -2.73 2.19
N CYS A 67 3.45 -3.09 2.31
CA CYS A 67 4.15 -3.04 3.60
C CYS A 67 4.52 -1.60 3.97
N GLY A 68 4.35 -1.23 5.25
CA GLY A 68 4.78 0.07 5.77
C GLY A 68 6.30 0.26 5.77
N GLU A 69 7.06 -0.85 5.76
CA GLU A 69 8.52 -0.86 5.72
C GLU A 69 9.09 -1.04 4.30
N PHE A 70 8.25 -0.87 3.28
CA PHE A 70 8.67 -1.00 1.88
C PHE A 70 9.64 0.13 1.47
N ALA A 71 10.76 -0.15 0.75
CA ALA A 71 11.36 -1.45 0.50
C ALA A 71 12.34 -1.80 1.62
N CYS A 72 12.01 -2.85 2.38
CA CYS A 72 12.83 -3.29 3.51
C CYS A 72 14.12 -4.02 3.06
N GLU A 73 15.06 -4.18 3.97
CA GLU A 73 16.35 -4.81 3.68
C GLU A 73 16.21 -6.26 3.18
N LEU A 74 15.24 -7.02 3.71
CA LEU A 74 14.96 -8.36 3.21
C LEU A 74 14.57 -8.36 1.73
N LEU A 75 13.67 -7.47 1.31
CA LEU A 75 13.28 -7.37 -0.09
C LEU A 75 14.43 -6.91 -0.98
N LYS A 76 15.23 -5.96 -0.49
CA LYS A 76 16.44 -5.47 -1.20
C LYS A 76 17.49 -6.55 -1.36
N SER A 77 17.74 -7.37 -0.33
CA SER A 77 18.71 -8.45 -0.41
C SER A 77 18.33 -9.46 -1.50
N TYR A 78 17.06 -9.85 -1.57
CA TYR A 78 16.57 -10.73 -2.64
C TYR A 78 16.61 -10.10 -4.04
N SER A 79 16.35 -8.79 -4.12
CA SER A 79 16.34 -8.05 -5.38
C SER A 79 17.76 -7.86 -5.96
N ASN A 80 18.74 -7.64 -5.08
CA ASN A 80 20.10 -7.28 -5.46
C ASN A 80 21.11 -8.44 -5.32
N ASP A 81 20.64 -9.65 -4.98
CA ASP A 81 21.49 -10.84 -4.92
C ASP A 81 22.31 -10.98 -6.20
N GLU A 82 23.59 -11.31 -6.06
CA GLU A 82 24.50 -11.35 -7.21
C GLU A 82 24.23 -12.53 -8.14
N THR A 83 23.75 -13.63 -7.58
CA THR A 83 23.55 -14.89 -8.31
C THR A 83 22.10 -15.10 -8.73
N HIS A 84 21.16 -14.76 -7.88
CA HIS A 84 19.73 -15.05 -8.05
C HIS A 84 18.84 -13.80 -7.97
N GLY A 85 19.44 -12.62 -7.93
CA GLY A 85 18.71 -11.35 -7.88
C GLY A 85 18.02 -11.00 -9.21
N ASP A 86 17.49 -9.82 -9.24
CA ASP A 86 16.74 -9.34 -10.41
C ASP A 86 17.64 -8.94 -11.57
N THR A 87 17.07 -9.04 -12.76
CA THR A 87 17.66 -8.49 -13.98
C THR A 87 16.62 -7.64 -14.70
N PRO A 88 16.72 -6.30 -14.70
CA PRO A 88 17.75 -5.50 -13.99
C PRO A 88 17.58 -5.53 -12.46
N LYS A 89 18.65 -5.25 -11.71
CA LYS A 89 18.60 -5.15 -10.24
C LYS A 89 17.52 -4.15 -9.82
N GLY A 90 16.71 -4.51 -8.81
CA GLY A 90 15.61 -3.68 -8.36
C GLY A 90 14.28 -3.89 -9.09
N ALA A 91 14.21 -4.75 -10.11
CA ALA A 91 13.02 -4.93 -10.94
C ALA A 91 11.76 -5.27 -10.12
N ARG A 92 11.87 -6.20 -9.14
CA ARG A 92 10.72 -6.54 -8.26
C ARG A 92 10.28 -5.38 -7.37
N ILE A 93 11.21 -4.55 -6.92
CA ILE A 93 10.91 -3.35 -6.14
C ILE A 93 10.16 -2.34 -7.01
N GLY A 94 10.67 -2.07 -8.21
CA GLY A 94 10.00 -1.21 -9.19
C GLY A 94 8.57 -1.68 -9.50
N ARG A 95 8.40 -2.97 -9.79
CA ARG A 95 7.06 -3.52 -10.05
C ARG A 95 6.11 -3.41 -8.84
N CYS A 96 6.60 -3.60 -7.63
CA CYS A 96 5.80 -3.35 -6.43
C CYS A 96 5.32 -1.90 -6.36
N MET A 97 6.18 -0.93 -6.68
CA MET A 97 5.81 0.49 -6.71
C MET A 97 4.76 0.78 -7.79
N GLU A 98 4.92 0.24 -8.98
CA GLU A 98 3.98 0.40 -10.10
C GLU A 98 2.60 -0.15 -9.76
N ILE A 99 2.52 -1.39 -9.26
CA ILE A 99 1.26 -2.02 -8.85
C ILE A 99 0.60 -1.21 -7.74
N LYS A 100 1.37 -0.82 -6.70
CA LYS A 100 0.84 0.01 -5.62
C LYS A 100 0.32 1.35 -6.14
N GLY A 101 1.07 2.03 -7.00
CA GLY A 101 0.66 3.30 -7.61
C GLY A 101 -0.65 3.15 -8.38
N ALA A 102 -0.78 2.12 -9.21
CA ALA A 102 -2.01 1.84 -9.95
C ALA A 102 -3.21 1.55 -9.02
N LEU A 103 -3.02 0.75 -7.97
CA LEU A 103 -4.06 0.48 -6.97
C LEU A 103 -4.51 1.77 -6.25
N LEU A 104 -3.58 2.64 -5.86
CA LEU A 104 -3.89 3.89 -5.20
C LEU A 104 -4.67 4.84 -6.13
N GLN A 105 -4.29 4.93 -7.40
CA GLN A 105 -4.99 5.74 -8.39
C GLN A 105 -6.41 5.25 -8.62
N GLU A 106 -6.61 3.94 -8.81
CA GLU A 106 -7.94 3.37 -9.00
C GLU A 106 -8.82 3.50 -7.75
N ALA A 107 -8.25 3.30 -6.56
CA ALA A 107 -8.98 3.43 -5.30
C ALA A 107 -9.53 4.86 -5.08
N ARG A 108 -8.88 5.87 -5.64
CA ARG A 108 -9.30 7.27 -5.53
C ARG A 108 -10.40 7.67 -6.52
N LYS A 109 -10.59 6.90 -7.58
CA LYS A 109 -11.64 7.19 -8.56
C LYS A 109 -13.02 7.08 -7.92
N GLY A 110 -13.84 8.11 -8.08
CA GLY A 110 -15.20 8.13 -7.54
C GLY A 110 -15.30 8.32 -6.02
N THR A 111 -14.21 8.63 -5.33
CA THR A 111 -14.25 9.02 -3.91
C THR A 111 -14.36 10.54 -3.77
N ASP A 112 -14.93 10.99 -2.64
CA ASP A 112 -14.92 12.41 -2.29
C ASP A 112 -13.46 12.90 -2.23
N PRO A 113 -13.09 13.92 -3.01
CA PRO A 113 -11.75 14.46 -3.03
C PRO A 113 -11.36 15.15 -1.73
N GLN A 114 -12.32 15.44 -0.84
CA GLN A 114 -12.03 16.08 0.44
C GLN A 114 -11.65 15.06 1.50
N GLY A 115 -10.42 15.15 1.99
CA GLY A 115 -9.94 14.33 3.09
C GLY A 115 -10.60 14.67 4.43
N ALA A 116 -10.53 13.77 5.40
CA ALA A 116 -11.02 14.02 6.75
C ALA A 116 -10.39 15.26 7.43
N CYS A 117 -9.17 15.64 7.03
CA CYS A 117 -8.50 16.87 7.45
C CYS A 117 -9.02 18.14 6.77
N GLY A 118 -9.94 18.05 5.81
CA GLY A 118 -10.42 19.16 5.03
C GLY A 118 -9.60 19.51 3.79
N HIS A 119 -8.41 18.93 3.63
CA HIS A 119 -7.62 19.09 2.42
C HIS A 119 -8.26 18.42 1.22
N HIS A 120 -8.13 19.07 0.08
CA HIS A 120 -8.58 18.53 -1.19
C HIS A 120 -7.51 17.58 -1.75
N CYS A 121 -7.83 16.28 -1.80
CA CYS A 121 -6.88 15.23 -2.18
C CYS A 121 -6.25 15.43 -3.56
N HIS A 122 -6.95 16.06 -4.52
CA HIS A 122 -6.41 16.33 -5.85
C HIS A 122 -5.30 17.40 -5.85
N HIS A 123 -5.28 18.26 -4.84
CA HIS A 123 -4.26 19.29 -4.66
C HIS A 123 -3.23 18.96 -3.59
N CYS A 124 -3.37 17.76 -2.97
CA CYS A 124 -2.46 17.32 -1.94
C CYS A 124 -1.14 16.81 -2.57
N PHE A 125 0.00 17.33 -2.12
CA PHE A 125 1.32 16.90 -2.60
C PHE A 125 1.63 15.43 -2.33
N LEU A 126 0.97 14.83 -1.33
CA LEU A 126 1.06 13.39 -1.04
C LEU A 126 0.12 12.54 -1.92
N GLY A 127 -0.67 13.18 -2.78
CA GLY A 127 -1.73 12.51 -3.53
C GLY A 127 -1.29 11.32 -4.36
N GLN A 128 -0.08 11.34 -4.90
CA GLN A 128 0.47 10.24 -5.70
C GLN A 128 0.79 8.98 -4.88
N TRP A 129 0.95 9.10 -3.56
CA TRP A 129 1.25 7.98 -2.65
C TRP A 129 0.11 7.68 -1.67
N CYS A 130 -1.05 8.29 -1.87
CA CYS A 130 -2.17 8.20 -0.95
C CYS A 130 -3.43 7.68 -1.66
N GLY A 131 -4.05 6.65 -1.11
CA GLY A 131 -5.32 6.09 -1.58
C GLY A 131 -6.55 6.91 -1.15
N GLY A 132 -6.35 7.96 -0.34
CA GLY A 132 -7.45 8.73 0.24
C GLY A 132 -8.03 8.11 1.51
N CYS A 133 -8.70 8.94 2.30
CA CYS A 133 -9.21 8.53 3.62
C CYS A 133 -10.40 7.58 3.54
N ARG A 134 -11.18 7.63 2.45
CA ARG A 134 -12.49 6.97 2.31
C ARG A 134 -12.57 6.03 1.13
N SER A 135 -11.45 5.73 0.50
CA SER A 135 -11.42 4.83 -0.66
C SER A 135 -11.50 3.36 -0.24
N VAL A 136 -11.77 2.49 -1.20
CA VAL A 136 -11.74 1.03 -1.02
C VAL A 136 -10.35 0.49 -0.67
N TYR A 137 -9.32 1.32 -0.85
CA TYR A 137 -7.93 1.03 -0.48
C TYR A 137 -7.39 2.20 0.36
N PRO A 138 -7.88 2.35 1.60
CA PRO A 138 -7.54 3.48 2.46
C PRO A 138 -6.06 3.38 2.88
N ASN A 139 -5.23 4.12 2.22
CA ASN A 139 -3.82 4.23 2.53
C ASN A 139 -3.46 5.72 2.60
N CYS A 140 -3.78 6.31 3.75
CA CYS A 140 -3.45 7.70 4.01
C CYS A 140 -1.95 7.81 4.29
N SER A 141 -1.21 8.47 3.40
CA SER A 141 0.24 8.68 3.59
C SER A 141 0.55 9.45 4.87
N PHE A 142 -0.33 10.35 5.28
CA PHE A 142 -0.20 11.09 6.54
C PHE A 142 -0.26 10.16 7.77
N ALA A 143 -1.04 9.09 7.71
CA ALA A 143 -1.15 8.12 8.80
C ALA A 143 0.18 7.40 9.09
N THR A 144 1.06 7.28 8.10
CA THR A 144 2.38 6.64 8.27
C THR A 144 3.33 7.44 9.17
N LEU A 145 3.02 8.70 9.42
CA LEU A 145 3.81 9.57 10.32
C LEU A 145 3.50 9.32 11.81
N PHE A 146 2.47 8.52 12.12
CA PHE A 146 2.06 8.22 13.49
C PHE A 146 2.40 6.77 13.84
N GLU A 147 2.71 6.53 15.12
CA GLU A 147 3.17 5.21 15.61
C GLU A 147 2.17 4.09 15.39
N ASP A 148 0.89 4.39 15.60
CA ASP A 148 -0.20 3.44 15.42
C ASP A 148 -0.64 3.30 13.95
N GLY A 149 0.00 4.03 13.03
CA GLY A 149 -0.34 4.04 11.61
C GLY A 149 -1.73 4.59 11.30
N LYS A 150 -2.35 5.33 12.23
CA LYS A 150 -3.70 5.89 12.09
C LYS A 150 -3.66 7.40 11.93
N CYS A 151 -4.47 7.93 11.04
CA CYS A 151 -4.63 9.37 10.89
C CYS A 151 -5.45 9.96 12.04
N PRO A 152 -4.88 10.82 12.90
CA PRO A 152 -5.59 11.39 14.04
C PRO A 152 -6.82 12.20 13.65
N ASN A 153 -6.79 12.86 12.50
CA ASN A 153 -7.92 13.62 11.96
C ASN A 153 -9.08 12.72 11.58
N LEU A 154 -8.80 11.63 10.85
CA LEU A 154 -9.83 10.65 10.47
C LEU A 154 -10.42 9.95 11.70
N THR A 155 -9.56 9.49 12.61
CA THR A 155 -9.99 8.79 13.82
C THR A 155 -10.85 9.70 14.72
N CYS A 156 -10.43 10.97 14.88
CA CYS A 156 -11.17 11.93 15.71
C CYS A 156 -12.52 12.32 15.10
N SER A 157 -12.59 12.60 13.80
CA SER A 157 -13.83 12.96 13.11
C SER A 157 -14.82 11.79 13.12
N ALA A 158 -14.35 10.58 12.80
CA ALA A 158 -15.18 9.37 12.84
C ALA A 158 -15.74 9.09 14.26
N GLY A 159 -14.92 9.23 15.30
CA GLY A 159 -15.34 9.06 16.69
C GLY A 159 -16.37 10.10 17.16
N LYS A 160 -16.52 11.21 16.43
CA LYS A 160 -17.56 12.24 16.67
C LYS A 160 -18.76 12.12 15.73
N GLY A 161 -18.79 11.11 14.85
CA GLY A 161 -19.82 10.98 13.83
C GLY A 161 -19.79 12.08 12.77
N LEU A 162 -18.61 12.70 12.54
CA LEU A 162 -18.43 13.77 11.57
C LEU A 162 -17.74 13.24 10.31
N ASP A 163 -18.14 13.75 9.17
CA ASP A 163 -17.51 13.44 7.89
C ASP A 163 -16.06 13.94 7.79
N GLY A 164 -15.71 14.96 8.55
CA GLY A 164 -14.35 15.49 8.60
C GLY A 164 -14.22 16.59 9.65
N CYS A 165 -12.96 17.05 9.81
CA CYS A 165 -12.64 18.11 10.75
C CYS A 165 -13.35 19.44 10.43
N TYR A 166 -13.69 19.66 9.16
CA TYR A 166 -14.41 20.86 8.70
C TYR A 166 -15.82 21.01 9.30
N GLY A 167 -16.43 19.90 9.76
CA GLY A 167 -17.70 19.91 10.48
C GLY A 167 -17.54 20.03 12.01
N CYS A 168 -16.35 20.24 12.53
CA CYS A 168 -16.09 20.27 13.95
C CYS A 168 -16.11 21.69 14.51
N GLU A 169 -16.99 21.98 15.48
CA GLU A 169 -17.09 23.28 16.14
C GLU A 169 -15.78 23.72 16.84
N LYS A 170 -14.95 22.74 17.24
CA LYS A 170 -13.68 22.98 17.92
C LYS A 170 -12.49 23.10 16.95
N LEU A 171 -12.73 23.25 15.65
CA LEU A 171 -11.67 23.23 14.65
C LEU A 171 -10.65 24.38 14.86
N ALA A 172 -11.11 25.57 15.15
CA ALA A 172 -10.25 26.76 15.28
C ALA A 172 -9.19 26.64 16.39
N GLY A 173 -9.45 25.83 17.42
CA GLY A 173 -8.50 25.57 18.51
C GLY A 173 -7.97 24.12 18.53
N CYS A 174 -8.04 23.42 17.39
CA CYS A 174 -7.70 22.02 17.34
C CYS A 174 -6.18 21.80 17.35
N GLY A 175 -5.70 21.08 18.38
CA GLY A 175 -4.30 20.65 18.51
C GLY A 175 -4.05 19.21 18.04
N LYS A 176 -4.90 18.62 17.17
CA LYS A 176 -4.77 17.22 16.75
C LYS A 176 -4.34 17.08 15.29
N GLY A 177 -3.41 16.16 15.07
CA GLY A 177 -2.99 15.76 13.75
C GLY A 177 -2.57 16.95 12.90
N TYR A 178 -3.12 17.09 11.70
CA TYR A 178 -2.81 18.18 10.78
C TYR A 178 -2.97 19.59 11.38
N TYR A 179 -3.92 19.78 12.27
CA TYR A 179 -4.18 21.07 12.92
C TYR A 179 -3.36 21.31 14.18
N GLY A 180 -2.79 20.26 14.76
CA GLY A 180 -1.85 20.35 15.89
C GLY A 180 -0.43 20.61 15.46
N ALA A 181 -0.18 20.58 14.16
CA ALA A 181 1.14 20.79 13.58
C ALA A 181 1.52 22.27 13.45
N GLY A 182 0.89 23.17 14.23
CA GLY A 182 1.22 24.60 14.20
C GLY A 182 2.71 24.87 14.41
N ASP A 183 3.43 24.00 15.13
CA ASP A 183 4.86 24.17 15.41
C ASP A 183 5.67 22.88 15.40
N GLY A 184 5.20 21.84 14.76
CA GLY A 184 5.99 20.65 14.65
C GLY A 184 5.18 19.39 14.42
N TYR A 185 5.19 18.93 13.19
CA TYR A 185 5.24 17.51 12.97
C TYR A 185 6.39 16.98 13.81
N THR A 186 6.12 16.39 14.95
CA THR A 186 7.05 15.43 15.51
C THR A 186 7.01 14.23 14.58
N ALA A 187 7.67 14.37 13.43
CA ALA A 187 8.06 13.23 12.65
C ALA A 187 8.82 12.31 13.59
N LYS A 188 8.55 11.03 13.52
CA LYS A 188 9.43 10.02 14.10
C LYS A 188 10.84 10.36 13.61
N GLY A 189 11.75 10.70 14.53
CA GLY A 189 13.17 10.79 14.26
C GLY A 189 13.71 9.41 13.90
#